data_de184d66e6eb4ef7365ed348aceb9ff6
#
_entry.id   de184d66e6eb4ef7365ed348aceb9ff6
#
_cell.length_a   1.000
_cell.length_b   1.000
_cell.length_c   1.000
_cell.angle_alpha   90.00
_cell.angle_beta   90.00
_cell.angle_gamma   90.00
#
_symmetry.space_group_name_H-M   'P 1'
#
loop_
_entity.id
_entity.type
_entity.pdbx_description
1 polymer ?
#
loop_
_entity_poly.entity_id
_entity_poly.type
_entity_poly.pdbx_seq_one_letter_code
_entity_poly.pdbx_strand_id
1 'polypeptide(L)'
;ETGLTFKIIGAKEEARLATIGCHDLIEPKAASVLVVDIGGGSTELSWVDARAARENGFKGLLERAPILDWTSLPLGVVTLSEAFSHLDEVEAYPLMLDHARQTIAEWPGIAAVRDAMAESEAHMIGTSGTVTCLAGVHLKLDRYRRDKVDGTWLSQEDGLAAIKLLRDVGMEGRMKLPTIGDERAGLMLSGCAIVDAVWEACPAGRMRVADRGLREGLLLSMMYGPKKPKPRRRGRRGRKPSQTQTGAENQKGTQDGG
;
A
#
# COMPACT_ATOMS: atom_id res chain seq x y z
N GLU A 1 -24.73 -9.21 -15.61
CA GLU A 1 -23.29 -9.56 -15.65
C GLU A 1 -22.56 -8.38 -16.27
N THR A 2 -21.56 -7.83 -15.55
CA THR A 2 -20.92 -6.55 -15.87
C THR A 2 -19.77 -6.69 -16.87
N GLY A 3 -19.31 -7.90 -17.17
CA GLY A 3 -18.09 -8.16 -17.97
C GLY A 3 -16.79 -7.72 -17.29
N LEU A 4 -16.83 -7.29 -16.02
CA LEU A 4 -15.65 -6.91 -15.24
C LEU A 4 -14.90 -8.14 -14.75
N THR A 5 -13.57 -8.12 -14.87
CA THR A 5 -12.69 -9.14 -14.31
C THR A 5 -11.87 -8.51 -13.20
N PHE A 6 -12.03 -9.00 -11.97
CA PHE A 6 -11.21 -8.59 -10.84
C PHE A 6 -9.88 -9.34 -10.85
N LYS A 7 -8.80 -8.61 -10.59
CA LYS A 7 -7.47 -9.18 -10.39
C LYS A 7 -7.01 -8.90 -8.98
N ILE A 8 -6.77 -9.95 -8.22
CA ILE A 8 -6.12 -9.84 -6.90
C ILE A 8 -4.64 -9.53 -7.14
N ILE A 9 -4.13 -8.53 -6.46
CA ILE A 9 -2.69 -8.19 -6.42
C ILE A 9 -2.08 -8.73 -5.12
N GLY A 10 -0.80 -9.08 -5.16
CA GLY A 10 -0.08 -9.50 -3.95
C GLY A 10 0.46 -8.30 -3.18
N ALA A 11 0.78 -8.49 -1.90
CA ALA A 11 1.26 -7.46 -0.98
C ALA A 11 2.46 -6.65 -1.53
N LYS A 12 3.40 -7.31 -2.24
CA LYS A 12 4.53 -6.61 -2.88
C LYS A 12 4.07 -5.57 -3.92
N GLU A 13 3.06 -5.89 -4.71
CA GLU A 13 2.52 -4.96 -5.71
C GLU A 13 1.71 -3.85 -5.03
N GLU A 14 1.03 -4.15 -3.94
CA GLU A 14 0.35 -3.19 -3.09
C GLU A 14 1.33 -2.16 -2.52
N ALA A 15 2.40 -2.61 -1.86
CA ALA A 15 3.48 -1.77 -1.35
C ALA A 15 4.12 -0.89 -2.44
N ARG A 16 4.37 -1.47 -3.63
CA ARG A 16 4.88 -0.72 -4.78
C ARG A 16 3.93 0.38 -5.24
N LEU A 17 2.65 0.07 -5.35
CA LEU A 17 1.64 1.02 -5.79
C LEU A 17 1.42 2.13 -4.75
N ALA A 18 1.40 1.81 -3.46
CA ALA A 18 1.32 2.81 -2.39
C ALA A 18 2.51 3.78 -2.46
N THR A 19 3.73 3.26 -2.64
CA THR A 19 4.95 4.06 -2.82
C THR A 19 4.84 5.00 -4.03
N ILE A 20 4.36 4.50 -5.17
CA ILE A 20 4.16 5.32 -6.39
C ILE A 20 3.10 6.40 -6.14
N GLY A 21 1.99 6.05 -5.47
CA GLY A 21 0.92 7.01 -5.16
C GLY A 21 1.35 8.15 -4.25
N CYS A 22 2.36 7.91 -3.42
CA CYS A 22 2.88 8.87 -2.46
C CYS A 22 4.15 9.60 -2.93
N HIS A 23 4.65 9.36 -4.15
CA HIS A 23 5.98 9.82 -4.59
C HIS A 23 6.19 11.33 -4.51
N ASP A 24 5.18 12.15 -4.81
CA ASP A 24 5.24 13.61 -4.73
C ASP A 24 5.43 14.14 -3.30
N LEU A 25 5.20 13.27 -2.30
CA LEU A 25 5.36 13.61 -0.89
C LEU A 25 6.76 13.31 -0.35
N ILE A 26 7.63 12.70 -1.15
CA ILE A 26 9.03 12.50 -0.82
C ILE A 26 9.73 13.86 -0.78
N GLU A 27 10.28 14.23 0.37
CA GLU A 27 10.99 15.50 0.53
C GLU A 27 12.24 15.56 -0.37
N PRO A 28 12.51 16.68 -1.06
CA PRO A 28 13.65 16.79 -1.99
C PRO A 28 15.01 16.50 -1.36
N LYS A 29 15.18 16.72 -0.05
CA LYS A 29 16.45 16.48 0.67
C LYS A 29 16.52 15.11 1.33
N ALA A 30 15.41 14.33 1.33
CA ALA A 30 15.41 13.05 2.01
C ALA A 30 16.40 12.06 1.41
N ALA A 31 17.10 11.34 2.25
CA ALA A 31 17.90 10.18 1.88
C ALA A 31 17.08 8.89 1.93
N SER A 32 16.28 8.75 2.98
CA SER A 32 15.44 7.59 3.24
C SER A 32 14.00 7.98 3.55
N VAL A 33 13.04 7.18 3.10
CA VAL A 33 11.63 7.35 3.41
C VAL A 33 11.02 6.00 3.79
N LEU A 34 10.26 5.97 4.87
CA LEU A 34 9.42 4.84 5.23
C LEU A 34 7.96 5.16 4.87
N VAL A 35 7.43 4.47 3.87
CA VAL A 35 5.99 4.52 3.55
C VAL A 35 5.26 3.53 4.43
N VAL A 36 4.26 4.02 5.16
CA VAL A 36 3.43 3.29 6.11
C VAL A 36 2.00 3.30 5.59
N ASP A 37 1.51 2.17 5.12
CA ASP A 37 0.13 2.02 4.63
C ASP A 37 -0.65 1.11 5.58
N ILE A 38 -1.59 1.71 6.34
CA ILE A 38 -2.36 1.00 7.37
C ILE A 38 -3.72 0.65 6.79
N GLY A 39 -3.89 -0.62 6.44
CA GLY A 39 -5.14 -1.18 5.93
C GLY A 39 -6.06 -1.75 7.02
N GLY A 40 -7.17 -2.34 6.59
CA GLY A 40 -8.11 -3.01 7.48
C GLY A 40 -7.57 -4.31 8.07
N GLY A 41 -6.85 -5.11 7.27
CA GLY A 41 -6.33 -6.43 7.65
C GLY A 41 -4.81 -6.51 7.76
N SER A 42 -4.09 -5.57 7.18
CA SER A 42 -2.62 -5.55 7.17
C SER A 42 -2.07 -4.14 7.24
N THR A 43 -0.78 -4.03 7.54
CA THR A 43 0.01 -2.81 7.44
C THR A 43 1.24 -3.10 6.60
N GLU A 44 1.38 -2.36 5.51
CA GLU A 44 2.55 -2.41 4.64
C GLU A 44 3.56 -1.34 5.07
N LEU A 45 4.80 -1.78 5.30
CA LEU A 45 5.93 -0.90 5.57
C LEU A 45 6.93 -1.03 4.41
N SER A 46 7.24 0.07 3.74
CA SER A 46 8.15 0.09 2.59
C SER A 46 9.26 1.10 2.81
N TRP A 47 10.49 0.61 2.95
CA TRP A 47 11.69 1.45 3.04
C TRP A 47 12.19 1.79 1.65
N VAL A 48 12.22 3.07 1.34
CA VAL A 48 12.48 3.62 0.00
C VAL A 48 13.79 4.41 0.02
N ASP A 49 14.67 4.15 -0.96
CA ASP A 49 15.79 5.02 -1.27
C ASP A 49 15.27 6.30 -1.97
N ALA A 50 15.17 7.37 -1.21
CA ALA A 50 14.62 8.64 -1.70
C ALA A 50 15.56 9.34 -2.70
N ARG A 51 16.89 9.11 -2.62
CA ARG A 51 17.87 9.63 -3.57
C ARG A 51 17.69 8.96 -4.93
N ALA A 52 17.66 7.63 -4.95
CA ALA A 52 17.40 6.87 -6.17
C ALA A 52 16.01 7.17 -6.77
N ALA A 53 15.00 7.41 -5.94
CA ALA A 53 13.67 7.81 -6.41
C ALA A 53 13.71 9.13 -7.19
N ARG A 54 14.49 10.11 -6.73
CA ARG A 54 14.67 11.39 -7.42
C ARG A 54 15.50 11.27 -8.69
N GLU A 55 16.64 10.57 -8.63
CA GLU A 55 17.56 10.39 -9.77
C GLU A 55 16.87 9.67 -10.93
N ASN A 56 16.10 8.63 -10.63
CA ASN A 56 15.36 7.87 -11.64
C ASN A 56 14.16 8.64 -12.20
N GLY A 57 13.69 9.67 -11.47
CA GLY A 57 12.50 10.43 -11.81
C GLY A 57 11.24 9.59 -11.84
N PHE A 58 10.12 10.21 -12.16
CA PHE A 58 8.80 9.55 -12.13
C PHE A 58 8.71 8.31 -13.03
N LYS A 59 9.30 8.36 -14.22
CA LYS A 59 9.28 7.24 -15.15
C LYS A 59 10.05 6.03 -14.60
N GLY A 60 11.22 6.24 -14.04
CA GLY A 60 12.00 5.16 -13.40
C GLY A 60 11.29 4.57 -12.20
N LEU A 61 10.59 5.39 -11.42
CA LEU A 61 9.77 4.94 -10.30
C LEU A 61 8.64 4.00 -10.76
N LEU A 62 7.98 4.31 -11.89
CA LEU A 62 6.95 3.45 -12.47
C LEU A 62 7.50 2.11 -12.98
N GLU A 63 8.69 2.11 -13.54
CA GLU A 63 9.36 0.90 -14.03
C GLU A 63 9.86 0.04 -12.87
N ARG A 64 10.53 0.67 -11.90
CA ARG A 64 11.07 0.01 -10.71
C ARG A 64 11.15 0.98 -9.54
N ALA A 65 10.18 0.90 -8.62
CA ALA A 65 10.25 1.67 -7.38
C ALA A 65 11.51 1.26 -6.58
N PRO A 66 12.30 2.22 -6.09
CA PRO A 66 13.55 1.95 -5.38
C PRO A 66 13.28 1.58 -3.91
N ILE A 67 12.52 0.51 -3.71
CA ILE A 67 12.21 -0.06 -2.40
C ILE A 67 13.39 -0.92 -2.00
N LEU A 68 14.07 -0.53 -0.92
CA LEU A 68 15.23 -1.23 -0.36
C LEU A 68 14.80 -2.48 0.39
N ASP A 69 13.76 -2.36 1.21
CA ASP A 69 13.13 -3.46 1.92
C ASP A 69 11.65 -3.14 2.18
N TRP A 70 10.85 -4.17 2.42
CA TRP A 70 9.43 -4.02 2.68
C TRP A 70 8.88 -5.23 3.45
N THR A 71 7.78 -5.01 4.15
CA THR A 71 7.01 -6.06 4.80
C THR A 71 5.52 -5.78 4.69
N SER A 72 4.71 -6.83 4.76
CA SER A 72 3.26 -6.76 5.00
C SER A 72 2.99 -7.52 6.29
N LEU A 73 2.62 -6.78 7.32
CA LEU A 73 2.35 -7.30 8.65
C LEU A 73 0.85 -7.64 8.76
N PRO A 74 0.46 -8.76 9.38
CA PRO A 74 -0.95 -9.09 9.64
C PRO A 74 -1.51 -8.23 10.78
N LEU A 75 -1.40 -6.91 10.61
CA LEU A 75 -1.70 -5.88 11.60
C LEU A 75 -2.54 -4.79 10.94
N GLY A 76 -3.86 -4.94 10.93
CA GLY A 76 -4.78 -3.97 10.37
C GLY A 76 -5.75 -3.41 11.40
N VAL A 77 -6.36 -2.26 11.10
CA VAL A 77 -7.25 -1.58 12.05
C VAL A 77 -8.50 -2.41 12.39
N VAL A 78 -9.03 -3.17 11.43
CA VAL A 78 -10.20 -4.03 11.66
C VAL A 78 -9.80 -5.27 12.45
N THR A 79 -8.78 -6.00 11.98
CA THR A 79 -8.34 -7.24 12.63
C THR A 79 -7.87 -7.01 14.07
N LEU A 80 -7.17 -5.90 14.32
CA LEU A 80 -6.73 -5.54 15.67
C LEU A 80 -7.91 -5.11 16.55
N SER A 81 -8.87 -4.36 16.02
CA SER A 81 -10.08 -3.98 16.76
C SER A 81 -10.92 -5.21 17.13
N GLU A 82 -11.11 -6.14 16.21
CA GLU A 82 -11.85 -7.38 16.44
C GLU A 82 -11.18 -8.28 17.48
N ALA A 83 -9.84 -8.40 17.44
CA ALA A 83 -9.09 -9.25 18.37
C ALA A 83 -9.25 -8.82 19.84
N PHE A 84 -9.43 -7.52 20.08
CA PHE A 84 -9.56 -6.95 21.43
C PHE A 84 -10.97 -6.42 21.73
N SER A 85 -11.97 -6.76 20.93
CA SER A 85 -13.36 -6.29 21.05
C SER A 85 -14.08 -6.73 22.34
N HIS A 86 -13.53 -7.71 23.05
CA HIS A 86 -14.05 -8.22 24.32
C HIS A 86 -13.60 -7.41 25.56
N LEU A 87 -12.73 -6.45 25.37
CA LEU A 87 -12.20 -5.58 26.42
C LEU A 87 -12.76 -4.16 26.30
N ASP A 88 -12.78 -3.43 27.40
CA ASP A 88 -13.00 -1.99 27.32
C ASP A 88 -11.78 -1.25 26.73
N GLU A 89 -11.99 0.00 26.31
CA GLU A 89 -10.95 0.76 25.60
C GLU A 89 -9.70 1.05 26.43
N VAL A 90 -9.84 1.15 27.75
CA VAL A 90 -8.72 1.45 28.66
C VAL A 90 -7.81 0.22 28.77
N GLU A 91 -8.41 -0.95 28.86
CA GLU A 91 -7.71 -2.24 28.91
C GLU A 91 -7.18 -2.63 27.51
N ALA A 92 -7.97 -2.39 26.45
CA ALA A 92 -7.64 -2.81 25.09
C ALA A 92 -6.42 -2.08 24.51
N TYR A 93 -6.31 -0.74 24.70
CA TYR A 93 -5.27 0.04 24.04
C TYR A 93 -3.84 -0.40 24.36
N PRO A 94 -3.43 -0.59 25.61
CA PRO A 94 -2.07 -1.04 25.91
C PRO A 94 -1.77 -2.43 25.33
N LEU A 95 -2.75 -3.32 25.28
CA LEU A 95 -2.58 -4.65 24.69
C LEU A 95 -2.51 -4.60 23.17
N MET A 96 -3.31 -3.75 22.51
CA MET A 96 -3.20 -3.48 21.07
C MET A 96 -1.83 -2.92 20.70
N LEU A 97 -1.33 -1.95 21.50
CA LEU A 97 -0.02 -1.34 21.29
C LEU A 97 1.10 -2.37 21.46
N ASP A 98 1.03 -3.20 22.49
CA ASP A 98 2.04 -4.25 22.72
C ASP A 98 2.03 -5.31 21.61
N HIS A 99 0.85 -5.75 21.16
CA HIS A 99 0.70 -6.63 20.01
C HIS A 99 1.30 -6.01 18.73
N ALA A 100 1.05 -4.72 18.48
CA ALA A 100 1.61 -4.02 17.32
C ALA A 100 3.14 -3.93 17.39
N ARG A 101 3.71 -3.63 18.58
CA ARG A 101 5.16 -3.63 18.83
C ARG A 101 5.80 -4.98 18.51
N GLN A 102 5.22 -6.06 19.02
CA GLN A 102 5.70 -7.42 18.79
C GLN A 102 5.66 -7.77 17.32
N THR A 103 4.54 -7.50 16.65
CA THR A 103 4.37 -7.79 15.22
C THR A 103 5.36 -7.00 14.35
N ILE A 104 5.61 -5.73 14.66
CA ILE A 104 6.61 -4.91 13.92
C ILE A 104 8.03 -5.45 14.17
N ALA A 105 8.33 -5.89 15.39
CA ALA A 105 9.64 -6.43 15.74
C ALA A 105 9.97 -7.75 15.01
N GLU A 106 8.97 -8.47 14.50
CA GLU A 106 9.17 -9.68 13.67
C GLU A 106 9.70 -9.38 12.26
N TRP A 107 9.66 -8.12 11.81
CA TRP A 107 10.24 -7.75 10.53
C TRP A 107 11.77 -7.85 10.57
N PRO A 108 12.43 -8.76 9.79
CA PRO A 108 13.87 -8.93 9.84
C PRO A 108 14.67 -7.67 9.49
N GLY A 109 14.09 -6.78 8.66
CA GLY A 109 14.70 -5.52 8.25
C GLY A 109 14.57 -4.37 9.25
N ILE A 110 13.82 -4.55 10.36
CA ILE A 110 13.44 -3.43 11.24
C ILE A 110 14.64 -2.69 11.85
N ALA A 111 15.72 -3.39 12.17
CA ALA A 111 16.92 -2.77 12.74
C ALA A 111 17.57 -1.79 11.74
N ALA A 112 17.77 -2.20 10.48
CA ALA A 112 18.33 -1.35 9.43
C ALA A 112 17.40 -0.16 9.10
N VAL A 113 16.09 -0.39 9.11
CA VAL A 113 15.10 0.68 8.91
C VAL A 113 15.14 1.69 10.06
N ARG A 114 15.22 1.21 11.30
CA ARG A 114 15.35 2.08 12.49
C ARG A 114 16.56 2.99 12.39
N ASP A 115 17.71 2.42 12.05
CA ASP A 115 18.95 3.18 11.90
C ASP A 115 18.81 4.23 10.80
N ALA A 116 18.26 3.85 9.64
CA ALA A 116 18.02 4.77 8.53
C ALA A 116 17.01 5.88 8.87
N MET A 117 15.99 5.59 9.69
CA MET A 117 14.97 6.57 10.09
C MET A 117 15.46 7.50 11.23
N ALA A 118 16.51 7.15 11.94
CA ALA A 118 17.13 8.01 12.93
C ALA A 118 18.01 9.12 12.30
N GLU A 119 18.36 8.99 11.03
CA GLU A 119 19.15 10.00 10.30
C GLU A 119 18.32 11.28 10.05
N SER A 120 18.99 12.44 10.06
CA SER A 120 18.33 13.75 9.92
C SER A 120 17.63 13.97 8.57
N GLU A 121 18.08 13.27 7.53
CA GLU A 121 17.51 13.31 6.17
C GLU A 121 16.46 12.21 5.93
N ALA A 122 15.86 11.65 6.98
CA ALA A 122 14.79 10.66 6.87
C ALA A 122 13.44 11.23 7.27
N HIS A 123 12.37 10.66 6.72
CA HIS A 123 11.02 10.92 7.19
C HIS A 123 10.09 9.74 6.89
N MET A 124 8.92 9.70 7.53
CA MET A 124 7.85 8.78 7.18
C MET A 124 6.84 9.46 6.23
N ILE A 125 6.15 8.63 5.45
CA ILE A 125 4.90 9.00 4.76
C ILE A 125 3.84 8.02 5.24
N GLY A 126 2.83 8.53 5.93
CA GLY A 126 1.72 7.72 6.42
C GLY A 126 0.51 7.87 5.52
N THR A 127 0.01 6.74 4.98
CA THR A 127 -1.22 6.71 4.20
C THR A 127 -2.22 5.80 4.90
N SER A 128 -3.38 6.32 5.16
CA SER A 128 -4.55 5.58 5.67
C SER A 128 -5.63 6.53 6.19
N GLY A 129 -6.80 5.98 6.47
CA GLY A 129 -7.86 6.69 7.19
C GLY A 129 -7.45 7.15 8.59
N THR A 130 -6.62 6.35 9.29
CA THR A 130 -6.10 6.69 10.62
C THR A 130 -5.21 7.91 10.58
N VAL A 131 -4.18 7.91 9.72
CA VAL A 131 -3.20 9.00 9.65
C VAL A 131 -3.87 10.31 9.21
N THR A 132 -4.79 10.25 8.25
CA THR A 132 -5.53 11.44 7.80
C THR A 132 -6.47 11.98 8.88
N CYS A 133 -7.08 11.13 9.71
CA CYS A 133 -7.86 11.54 10.87
C CYS A 133 -6.99 12.21 11.94
N LEU A 134 -5.82 11.64 12.27
CA LEU A 134 -4.86 12.24 13.22
C LEU A 134 -4.44 13.64 12.76
N ALA A 135 -4.14 13.81 11.47
CA ALA A 135 -3.84 15.13 10.91
C ALA A 135 -5.03 16.09 11.02
N GLY A 136 -6.24 15.61 10.73
CA GLY A 136 -7.46 16.43 10.88
C GLY A 136 -7.71 16.88 12.31
N VAL A 137 -7.45 16.03 13.30
CA VAL A 137 -7.53 16.35 14.73
C VAL A 137 -6.45 17.37 15.12
N HIS A 138 -5.19 17.12 14.73
CA HIS A 138 -4.07 18.05 14.97
C HIS A 138 -4.37 19.46 14.40
N LEU A 139 -4.85 19.53 13.17
CA LEU A 139 -5.21 20.78 12.50
C LEU A 139 -6.51 21.40 13.02
N LYS A 140 -7.23 20.75 13.95
CA LYS A 140 -8.50 21.19 14.52
C LYS A 140 -9.53 21.57 13.46
N LEU A 141 -9.64 20.76 12.39
CA LEU A 141 -10.54 21.02 11.29
C LEU A 141 -12.01 20.84 11.71
N ASP A 142 -12.86 21.76 11.27
CA ASP A 142 -14.32 21.73 11.46
C ASP A 142 -15.05 20.73 10.56
N ARG A 143 -14.35 20.23 9.54
CA ARG A 143 -14.75 19.14 8.64
C ARG A 143 -13.52 18.56 7.95
N TYR A 144 -13.64 17.36 7.42
CA TYR A 144 -12.56 16.78 6.65
C TYR A 144 -12.24 17.61 5.39
N ARG A 145 -10.97 17.98 5.22
CA ARG A 145 -10.47 18.81 4.13
C ARG A 145 -9.21 18.20 3.55
N ARG A 146 -9.37 17.47 2.41
CA ARG A 146 -8.25 16.82 1.72
C ARG A 146 -7.13 17.80 1.38
N ASP A 147 -7.49 19.00 0.92
CA ASP A 147 -6.54 20.07 0.56
C ASP A 147 -5.71 20.59 1.73
N LYS A 148 -6.10 20.30 2.95
CA LYS A 148 -5.38 20.66 4.18
C LYS A 148 -4.62 19.47 4.77
N VAL A 149 -5.16 18.27 4.61
CA VAL A 149 -4.63 17.05 5.20
C VAL A 149 -3.52 16.46 4.35
N ASP A 150 -3.73 16.36 3.02
CA ASP A 150 -2.76 15.75 2.10
C ASP A 150 -1.50 16.61 2.00
N GLY A 151 -0.37 16.01 2.31
CA GLY A 151 0.93 16.67 2.33
C GLY A 151 1.26 17.46 3.61
N THR A 152 0.37 17.46 4.62
CA THR A 152 0.68 18.04 5.94
C THR A 152 1.81 17.29 6.62
N TRP A 153 2.67 18.02 7.33
CA TRP A 153 3.64 17.44 8.25
C TRP A 153 2.99 17.25 9.62
N LEU A 154 3.14 16.06 10.16
CA LEU A 154 2.75 15.70 11.52
C LEU A 154 4.01 15.29 12.27
N SER A 155 4.42 16.08 13.27
CA SER A 155 5.51 15.69 14.15
C SER A 155 5.09 14.49 15.01
N GLN A 156 6.05 13.73 15.51
CA GLN A 156 5.75 12.64 16.45
C GLN A 156 5.03 13.18 17.69
N GLU A 157 5.45 14.33 18.21
CA GLU A 157 4.83 14.98 19.36
C GLU A 157 3.35 15.32 19.09
N ASP A 158 3.07 15.97 17.96
CA ASP A 158 1.69 16.34 17.58
C ASP A 158 0.81 15.12 17.31
N GLY A 159 1.39 14.08 16.71
CA GLY A 159 0.69 12.83 16.48
C GLY A 159 0.34 12.10 17.77
N LEU A 160 1.29 12.01 18.71
CA LEU A 160 1.04 11.43 20.04
C LEU A 160 0.04 12.25 20.85
N ALA A 161 0.07 13.59 20.74
CA ALA A 161 -0.93 14.45 21.36
C ALA A 161 -2.33 14.21 20.76
N ALA A 162 -2.45 14.04 19.44
CA ALA A 162 -3.70 13.68 18.79
C ALA A 162 -4.20 12.29 19.23
N ILE A 163 -3.31 11.29 19.30
CA ILE A 163 -3.62 9.95 19.81
C ILE A 163 -4.14 10.03 21.25
N LYS A 164 -3.44 10.76 22.11
CA LYS A 164 -3.87 10.97 23.49
C LYS A 164 -5.27 11.60 23.58
N LEU A 165 -5.53 12.64 22.80
CA LEU A 165 -6.85 13.26 22.75
C LEU A 165 -7.93 12.25 22.36
N LEU A 166 -7.69 11.44 21.31
CA LEU A 166 -8.66 10.44 20.84
C LEU A 166 -8.95 9.34 21.87
N ARG A 167 -7.96 8.99 22.68
CA ARG A 167 -8.14 8.06 23.82
C ARG A 167 -8.94 8.70 24.93
N ASP A 168 -8.58 9.94 25.30
CA ASP A 168 -9.18 10.65 26.45
C ASP A 168 -10.68 10.95 26.23
N VAL A 169 -11.08 11.26 24.97
CA VAL A 169 -12.49 11.55 24.66
C VAL A 169 -13.38 10.30 24.55
N GLY A 170 -12.79 9.11 24.47
CA GLY A 170 -13.51 7.85 24.32
C GLY A 170 -14.33 7.74 23.04
N MET A 171 -15.07 6.65 22.89
CA MET A 171 -15.86 6.35 21.68
C MET A 171 -16.86 7.46 21.33
N GLU A 172 -17.68 7.91 22.28
CA GLU A 172 -18.68 8.97 22.04
C GLU A 172 -18.05 10.30 21.64
N GLY A 173 -16.89 10.64 22.23
CA GLY A 173 -16.16 11.84 21.88
C GLY A 173 -15.61 11.78 20.46
N ARG A 174 -15.04 10.63 20.06
CA ARG A 174 -14.55 10.42 18.70
C ARG A 174 -15.63 10.53 17.63
N MET A 175 -16.84 9.99 17.90
CA MET A 175 -18.00 10.14 16.99
C MET A 175 -18.38 11.60 16.73
N LYS A 176 -18.17 12.49 17.71
CA LYS A 176 -18.47 13.92 17.62
C LYS A 176 -17.37 14.73 16.92
N LEU A 177 -16.19 14.13 16.69
CA LEU A 177 -15.10 14.83 16.00
C LEU A 177 -15.38 14.94 14.50
N PRO A 178 -15.38 16.18 13.93
CA PRO A 178 -15.83 16.42 12.55
C PRO A 178 -15.01 15.68 11.48
N THR A 179 -13.78 15.29 11.80
CA THR A 179 -12.84 14.62 10.85
C THR A 179 -12.85 13.10 10.96
N ILE A 180 -13.59 12.53 11.91
CA ILE A 180 -13.64 11.08 12.17
C ILE A 180 -14.99 10.50 11.75
N GLY A 181 -16.06 10.97 12.37
CA GLY A 181 -17.42 10.48 12.15
C GLY A 181 -17.68 9.08 12.72
N ASP A 182 -18.95 8.68 12.68
CA ASP A 182 -19.43 7.45 13.32
C ASP A 182 -18.78 6.17 12.78
N GLU A 183 -18.60 6.10 11.45
CA GLU A 183 -18.09 4.90 10.79
C GLU A 183 -16.64 4.56 11.17
N ARG A 184 -15.83 5.57 11.51
CA ARG A 184 -14.40 5.40 11.80
C ARG A 184 -14.07 5.40 13.28
N ALA A 185 -14.96 5.97 14.13
CA ALA A 185 -14.69 6.15 15.55
C ALA A 185 -14.28 4.86 16.26
N GLY A 186 -14.90 3.72 15.90
CA GLY A 186 -14.60 2.41 16.47
C GLY A 186 -13.23 1.85 16.07
N LEU A 187 -12.72 2.23 14.89
CA LEU A 187 -11.42 1.75 14.38
C LEU A 187 -10.25 2.67 14.74
N MET A 188 -10.55 3.85 15.30
CA MET A 188 -9.49 4.82 15.61
C MET A 188 -8.54 4.33 16.68
N LEU A 189 -9.02 3.59 17.69
CA LEU A 189 -8.18 3.13 18.79
C LEU A 189 -7.10 2.15 18.30
N SER A 190 -7.49 1.16 17.50
CA SER A 190 -6.56 0.20 16.89
C SER A 190 -5.60 0.88 15.92
N GLY A 191 -6.10 1.82 15.09
CA GLY A 191 -5.26 2.60 14.21
C GLY A 191 -4.23 3.46 14.96
N CYS A 192 -4.63 4.08 16.05
CA CYS A 192 -3.73 4.84 16.95
C CYS A 192 -2.63 3.94 17.53
N ALA A 193 -2.97 2.74 17.99
CA ALA A 193 -1.99 1.80 18.53
C ALA A 193 -0.95 1.37 17.47
N ILE A 194 -1.38 1.16 16.22
CA ILE A 194 -0.46 0.84 15.12
C ILE A 194 0.48 2.01 14.83
N VAL A 195 -0.05 3.23 14.71
CA VAL A 195 0.77 4.44 14.45
C VAL A 195 1.76 4.69 15.55
N ASP A 196 1.35 4.54 16.83
CA ASP A 196 2.19 4.70 18.01
C ASP A 196 3.36 3.69 17.98
N ALA A 197 3.07 2.41 17.75
CA ALA A 197 4.09 1.36 17.61
C ALA A 197 5.07 1.60 16.46
N VAL A 198 4.59 2.14 15.33
CA VAL A 198 5.45 2.49 14.18
C VAL A 198 6.40 3.62 14.55
N TRP A 199 5.95 4.66 15.25
CA TRP A 199 6.83 5.74 15.70
C TRP A 199 7.87 5.27 16.70
N GLU A 200 7.50 4.37 17.61
CA GLU A 200 8.48 3.79 18.55
C GLU A 200 9.54 2.93 17.84
N ALA A 201 9.11 2.15 16.84
CA ALA A 201 10.01 1.28 16.08
C ALA A 201 10.92 2.06 15.12
N CYS A 202 10.45 3.18 14.55
CA CYS A 202 11.11 3.94 13.49
C CYS A 202 11.13 5.43 13.85
N PRO A 203 12.18 5.94 14.56
CA PRO A 203 12.20 7.28 15.14
C PRO A 203 12.53 8.37 14.10
N ALA A 204 11.73 8.52 13.05
CA ALA A 204 11.92 9.55 12.01
C ALA A 204 11.56 10.98 12.46
N GLY A 205 11.02 11.15 13.67
CA GLY A 205 10.62 12.43 14.26
C GLY A 205 9.41 13.10 13.61
N ARG A 206 9.11 12.82 12.35
CA ARG A 206 7.99 13.40 11.59
C ARG A 206 7.46 12.48 10.50
N MET A 207 6.18 12.64 10.21
CA MET A 207 5.48 11.92 9.16
C MET A 207 4.81 12.90 8.21
N ARG A 208 4.93 12.69 6.91
CA ARG A 208 4.13 13.38 5.90
C ARG A 208 2.82 12.63 5.70
N VAL A 209 1.72 13.31 5.84
CA VAL A 209 0.39 12.70 5.74
C VAL A 209 0.00 12.58 4.28
N ALA A 210 -0.42 11.39 3.86
CA ALA A 210 -0.88 11.12 2.52
C ALA A 210 -2.37 10.75 2.51
N ASP A 211 -3.19 11.56 1.84
CA ASP A 211 -4.55 11.18 1.44
C ASP A 211 -4.54 10.64 -0.01
N ARG A 212 -3.54 9.84 -0.27
CA ARG A 212 -3.27 9.13 -1.52
C ARG A 212 -2.46 7.88 -1.20
N GLY A 213 -2.47 6.90 -2.09
CA GLY A 213 -1.76 5.65 -1.86
C GLY A 213 -1.93 4.69 -3.03
N LEU A 214 -2.31 3.45 -2.76
CA LEU A 214 -2.47 2.38 -3.75
C LEU A 214 -3.32 2.78 -4.96
N ARG A 215 -4.45 3.44 -4.75
CA ARG A 215 -5.38 3.82 -5.84
C ARG A 215 -4.73 4.82 -6.80
N GLU A 216 -4.09 5.84 -6.28
CA GLU A 216 -3.37 6.84 -7.07
C GLU A 216 -2.18 6.19 -7.80
N GLY A 217 -1.43 5.32 -7.13
CA GLY A 217 -0.34 4.56 -7.74
C GLY A 217 -0.81 3.66 -8.88
N LEU A 218 -1.96 3.02 -8.74
CA LEU A 218 -2.57 2.23 -9.79
C LEU A 218 -2.95 3.11 -11.00
N LEU A 219 -3.62 4.23 -10.77
CA LEU A 219 -3.99 5.18 -11.82
C LEU A 219 -2.76 5.71 -12.56
N LEU A 220 -1.73 6.14 -11.84
CA LEU A 220 -0.47 6.60 -12.41
C LEU A 220 0.22 5.50 -13.23
N SER A 221 0.24 4.27 -12.72
CA SER A 221 0.80 3.12 -13.43
C SER A 221 0.03 2.77 -14.70
N MET A 222 -1.29 2.95 -14.71
CA MET A 222 -2.13 2.75 -15.90
C MET A 222 -1.95 3.85 -16.94
N MET A 223 -1.77 5.10 -16.51
CA MET A 223 -1.65 6.27 -17.39
C MET A 223 -0.25 6.38 -18.03
N TYR A 224 0.79 6.10 -17.24
CA TYR A 224 2.17 6.41 -17.61
C TYR A 224 3.11 5.21 -17.59
N GLY A 225 2.67 4.08 -17.05
CA GLY A 225 3.49 2.87 -16.99
C GLY A 225 3.81 2.27 -18.35
N PRO A 226 4.76 1.35 -18.44
CA PRO A 226 5.12 0.71 -19.70
C PRO A 226 3.91 -0.02 -20.29
N LYS A 227 3.60 0.30 -21.56
CA LYS A 227 2.49 -0.37 -22.25
C LYS A 227 2.78 -1.86 -22.37
N LYS A 228 1.92 -2.69 -21.78
CA LYS A 228 2.02 -4.15 -21.98
C LYS A 228 2.08 -4.47 -23.47
N PRO A 229 3.01 -5.31 -23.92
CA PRO A 229 3.04 -5.71 -25.32
C PRO A 229 1.69 -6.31 -25.68
N LYS A 230 1.09 -5.83 -26.78
CA LYS A 230 -0.17 -6.40 -27.27
C LYS A 230 0.03 -7.90 -27.47
N PRO A 231 -0.90 -8.75 -27.01
CA PRO A 231 -0.79 -10.18 -27.26
C PRO A 231 -0.60 -10.40 -28.75
N ARG A 232 0.50 -11.05 -29.13
CA ARG A 232 0.74 -11.42 -30.53
C ARG A 232 -0.49 -12.19 -30.99
N ARG A 233 -1.27 -11.60 -31.90
CA ARG A 233 -2.33 -12.34 -32.62
C ARG A 233 -1.67 -13.61 -33.13
N ARG A 234 -2.03 -14.76 -32.58
CA ARG A 234 -1.66 -16.07 -33.14
C ARG A 234 -2.09 -16.03 -34.59
N GLY A 235 -1.13 -15.93 -35.49
CA GLY A 235 -1.38 -15.96 -36.92
C GLY A 235 -2.21 -17.20 -37.21
N ARG A 236 -3.33 -16.99 -37.89
CA ARG A 236 -4.19 -18.05 -38.43
C ARG A 236 -3.26 -18.92 -39.29
N ARG A 237 -2.85 -20.08 -38.77
CA ARG A 237 -2.12 -21.08 -39.56
C ARG A 237 -2.92 -21.30 -40.82
N GLY A 238 -2.36 -20.90 -41.97
CA GLY A 238 -2.94 -21.09 -43.27
C GLY A 238 -3.30 -22.56 -43.46
N ARG A 239 -4.55 -22.80 -43.77
CA ARG A 239 -5.08 -24.08 -44.23
C ARG A 239 -4.30 -24.44 -45.50
N LYS A 240 -3.47 -25.49 -45.46
CA LYS A 240 -2.88 -26.07 -46.67
C LYS A 240 -4.01 -26.48 -47.61
N PRO A 241 -3.93 -26.17 -48.90
CA PRO A 241 -4.93 -26.66 -49.88
C PRO A 241 -4.82 -28.19 -49.97
N SER A 242 -5.97 -28.85 -49.88
CA SER A 242 -6.11 -30.29 -50.15
C SER A 242 -5.75 -30.56 -51.62
N GLN A 243 -4.74 -31.38 -51.84
CA GLN A 243 -4.46 -31.94 -53.16
C GLN A 243 -5.60 -32.90 -53.55
N THR A 244 -6.34 -32.55 -54.58
CA THR A 244 -7.30 -33.40 -55.30
C THR A 244 -6.49 -34.42 -56.09
N GLN A 245 -6.55 -35.68 -55.68
CA GLN A 245 -6.11 -36.80 -56.58
C GLN A 245 -7.18 -37.03 -57.62
N THR A 246 -6.86 -36.66 -58.85
CA THR A 246 -7.55 -37.13 -60.06
C THR A 246 -7.06 -38.53 -60.38
N GLY A 247 -8.02 -39.46 -60.45
CA GLY A 247 -7.79 -40.83 -60.93
C GLY A 247 -7.47 -40.88 -62.43
N ALA A 248 -6.65 -41.84 -62.78
CA ALA A 248 -6.57 -42.34 -64.13
C ALA A 248 -6.39 -43.83 -64.07
N GLU A 249 -7.39 -44.54 -64.61
CA GLU A 249 -7.37 -45.94 -64.99
C GLU A 249 -6.28 -46.21 -66.05
N ASN A 250 -5.63 -47.39 -65.98
CA ASN A 250 -5.50 -48.29 -67.21
C ASN A 250 -4.88 -49.63 -66.79
N GLN A 251 -5.66 -50.62 -67.00
CA GLN A 251 -5.67 -51.84 -67.79
C GLN A 251 -4.34 -52.54 -68.05
N LYS A 252 -4.47 -53.87 -67.92
CA LYS A 252 -3.85 -55.04 -68.67
C LYS A 252 -2.47 -55.50 -68.22
N GLY A 253 -2.40 -56.70 -67.87
CA GLY A 253 -2.04 -57.85 -68.65
C GLY A 253 -1.46 -59.00 -67.81
N THR A 254 -2.18 -60.05 -67.82
CA THR A 254 -1.81 -61.50 -67.99
C THR A 254 -0.37 -62.01 -67.79
N GLN A 255 -0.37 -63.17 -67.19
CA GLN A 255 0.41 -64.40 -67.44
C GLN A 255 1.49 -64.75 -66.46
N ASP A 256 1.21 -65.89 -65.88
CA ASP A 256 1.87 -67.21 -65.92
C ASP A 256 3.16 -67.39 -65.11
N GLY A 257 3.15 -68.48 -64.39
CA GLY A 257 4.24 -69.43 -64.40
C GLY A 257 4.98 -69.66 -63.06
N GLY A 258 4.70 -70.83 -62.55
CA GLY A 258 5.60 -71.47 -61.63
C GLY A 258 5.08 -71.72 -60.25
#